data_971d63358d660836dee27d01e520a7d3
#
_entry.id   971d63358d660836dee27d01e520a7d3
#
_cell.length_a   1.000
_cell.length_b   1.000
_cell.length_c   1.000
_cell.angle_alpha   90.00
_cell.angle_beta   90.00
_cell.angle_gamma   90.00
#
_symmetry.space_group_name_H-M   'P 1'
#
loop_
_entity.id
_entity.type
_entity.pdbx_description
1 polymer ?
#
loop_
_entity_poly.entity_id
_entity_poly.type
_entity_poly.pdbx_seq_one_letter_code
_entity_poly.pdbx_strand_id
1 'polypeptide(L)'
;MPTIDVLDSTMHYEDLGAARARSGGVPFVFLHGNPTSSHLWRGVLPRIEAGVRVLAPDLIGMGRSGKPGGEYRFEDHARYLDAWFDALGLDEVVLVGQDWGGALAFDRAARHPGRVRGIAFMETIVRPLSWAQYPPAARARFEAIRTPGVGEEMVLDRNVFIEDSIRQTVLNPMGEADHAVYAAPYPTRESRLPMLRWARSLPIDGDPADVHAVVEKYDAWLADSPDVPKLLLTFDGSPALMVGPETVAWCEENVSALETEYCGPAAHLCPEDRPEEIAAAVNSWAARHGLAAG
;
A
#
# COMPACT_ATOMS: atom_id res chain seq x y z
N MET A 1 -20.26 -0.86 7.46
CA MET A 1 -18.96 -1.19 6.87
C MET A 1 -18.63 -2.61 7.31
N PRO A 2 -18.32 -3.48 6.38
CA PRO A 2 -18.16 -4.89 6.68
C PRO A 2 -16.87 -5.20 7.43
N THR A 3 -16.92 -6.20 8.29
CA THR A 3 -15.80 -6.84 8.96
C THR A 3 -15.95 -8.32 8.75
N ILE A 4 -14.86 -9.04 8.50
CA ILE A 4 -14.87 -10.49 8.29
C ILE A 4 -13.84 -11.16 9.20
N ASP A 5 -14.18 -12.34 9.70
CA ASP A 5 -13.27 -13.16 10.48
C ASP A 5 -12.17 -13.74 9.57
N VAL A 6 -10.93 -13.59 9.99
CA VAL A 6 -9.74 -14.12 9.31
C VAL A 6 -8.77 -14.68 10.34
N LEU A 7 -8.39 -15.93 10.18
CA LEU A 7 -7.49 -16.62 11.12
C LEU A 7 -8.02 -16.50 12.58
N ASP A 8 -7.25 -15.89 13.46
CA ASP A 8 -7.57 -15.66 14.88
C ASP A 8 -8.01 -14.22 15.16
N SER A 9 -8.40 -13.44 14.13
CA SER A 9 -8.76 -12.04 14.25
C SER A 9 -9.86 -11.64 13.26
N THR A 10 -10.06 -10.33 13.07
CA THR A 10 -11.00 -9.77 12.12
C THR A 10 -10.31 -8.75 11.22
N MET A 11 -10.73 -8.66 9.97
CA MET A 11 -10.32 -7.57 9.08
C MET A 11 -11.54 -6.75 8.65
N HIS A 12 -11.41 -5.44 8.84
CA HIS A 12 -12.35 -4.45 8.33
C HIS A 12 -12.01 -4.13 6.87
N TYR A 13 -13.01 -3.78 6.06
CA TYR A 13 -12.80 -3.32 4.69
C TYR A 13 -13.93 -2.42 4.20
N GLU A 14 -13.62 -1.54 3.28
CA GLU A 14 -14.61 -0.85 2.46
C GLU A 14 -15.00 -1.75 1.30
N ASP A 15 -16.30 -1.78 0.95
CA ASP A 15 -16.83 -2.53 -0.19
C ASP A 15 -17.82 -1.63 -0.95
N LEU A 16 -17.35 -1.07 -2.03
CA LEU A 16 -18.13 -0.22 -2.92
C LEU A 16 -18.47 -1.02 -4.18
N GLY A 17 -19.57 -1.75 -4.15
CA GLY A 17 -19.99 -2.30 -5.41
C GLY A 17 -20.42 -3.75 -5.49
N ALA A 18 -20.64 -4.46 -4.38
CA ALA A 18 -21.33 -5.75 -4.45
C ALA A 18 -22.66 -5.65 -5.23
N ALA A 19 -23.34 -4.49 -5.15
CA ALA A 19 -24.54 -4.17 -5.93
C ALA A 19 -24.26 -3.56 -7.32
N ARG A 20 -23.00 -3.19 -7.63
CA ARG A 20 -22.59 -2.56 -8.89
C ARG A 20 -21.88 -3.52 -9.84
N ALA A 21 -21.33 -4.63 -9.31
CA ALA A 21 -20.58 -5.59 -10.10
C ALA A 21 -21.47 -6.21 -11.19
N ARG A 22 -21.11 -5.97 -12.45
CA ARG A 22 -21.65 -6.75 -13.56
C ARG A 22 -21.03 -8.14 -13.52
N SER A 23 -21.77 -9.14 -13.98
CA SER A 23 -21.23 -10.50 -14.10
C SER A 23 -19.99 -10.50 -15.00
N GLY A 24 -18.85 -10.92 -14.46
CA GLY A 24 -17.59 -11.06 -15.21
C GLY A 24 -16.55 -9.96 -15.00
N GLY A 25 -16.84 -8.89 -14.25
CA GLY A 25 -15.83 -7.89 -13.89
C GLY A 25 -14.87 -8.40 -12.81
N VAL A 26 -13.56 -8.16 -12.98
CA VAL A 26 -12.53 -8.49 -11.99
C VAL A 26 -12.59 -7.48 -10.84
N PRO A 27 -12.67 -7.89 -9.56
CA PRO A 27 -12.66 -6.97 -8.44
C PRO A 27 -11.36 -6.17 -8.34
N PHE A 28 -11.46 -4.90 -7.96
CA PHE A 28 -10.31 -4.05 -7.65
C PHE A 28 -10.10 -3.99 -6.14
N VAL A 29 -8.88 -4.25 -5.69
CA VAL A 29 -8.52 -4.22 -4.27
C VAL A 29 -7.44 -3.18 -4.04
N PHE A 30 -7.74 -2.19 -3.20
CA PHE A 30 -6.89 -1.06 -2.87
C PHE A 30 -6.18 -1.31 -1.54
N LEU A 31 -4.86 -1.44 -1.57
CA LEU A 31 -4.02 -1.77 -0.43
C LEU A 31 -3.27 -0.54 0.05
N HIS A 32 -3.50 -0.15 1.30
CA HIS A 32 -2.81 0.94 1.97
C HIS A 32 -1.51 0.47 2.63
N GLY A 33 -0.74 1.41 3.16
CA GLY A 33 0.48 1.14 3.93
C GLY A 33 0.52 1.80 5.30
N ASN A 34 1.72 2.07 5.79
CA ASN A 34 1.96 2.62 7.12
C ASN A 34 2.00 4.16 7.10
N PRO A 35 1.33 4.89 7.99
CA PRO A 35 0.48 4.44 9.12
C PRO A 35 -1.03 4.51 8.82
N THR A 36 -1.43 4.35 7.57
CA THR A 36 -2.77 4.63 7.08
C THR A 36 -3.77 3.47 7.26
N SER A 37 -4.90 3.55 6.58
CA SER A 37 -5.97 2.56 6.54
C SER A 37 -6.72 2.69 5.21
N SER A 38 -7.79 1.93 5.01
CA SER A 38 -8.70 2.08 3.87
C SER A 38 -9.21 3.52 3.68
N HIS A 39 -9.18 4.35 4.74
CA HIS A 39 -9.54 5.76 4.68
C HIS A 39 -8.71 6.57 3.68
N LEU A 40 -7.46 6.16 3.44
CA LEU A 40 -6.58 6.74 2.41
C LEU A 40 -7.26 6.80 1.02
N TRP A 41 -8.06 5.80 0.74
CA TRP A 41 -8.68 5.62 -0.56
C TRP A 41 -10.08 6.27 -0.70
N ARG A 42 -10.59 6.96 0.35
CA ARG A 42 -11.95 7.53 0.38
C ARG A 42 -12.25 8.47 -0.79
N GLY A 43 -11.22 9.19 -1.26
CA GLY A 43 -11.33 10.07 -2.43
C GLY A 43 -11.24 9.33 -3.77
N VAL A 44 -10.58 8.18 -3.82
CA VAL A 44 -10.34 7.40 -5.04
C VAL A 44 -11.48 6.42 -5.31
N LEU A 45 -11.87 5.60 -4.32
CA LEU A 45 -12.84 4.50 -4.50
C LEU A 45 -14.16 4.91 -5.16
N PRO A 46 -14.81 6.04 -4.80
CA PRO A 46 -16.06 6.44 -5.42
C PRO A 46 -15.94 6.81 -6.91
N ARG A 47 -14.70 7.08 -7.37
CA ARG A 47 -14.38 7.51 -8.73
C ARG A 47 -13.92 6.36 -9.63
N ILE A 48 -13.76 5.15 -9.09
CA ILE A 48 -13.52 3.94 -9.90
C ILE A 48 -14.79 3.60 -10.66
N GLU A 49 -14.64 3.20 -11.92
CA GLU A 49 -15.75 3.01 -12.86
C GLU A 49 -16.87 2.13 -12.30
N ALA A 50 -18.10 2.51 -12.63
CA ALA A 50 -19.27 1.72 -12.31
C ALA A 50 -19.26 0.39 -13.08
N GLY A 51 -19.46 -0.71 -12.37
CA GLY A 51 -19.50 -2.05 -12.97
C GLY A 51 -18.47 -3.02 -12.42
N VAL A 52 -17.45 -2.54 -11.72
CA VAL A 52 -16.51 -3.38 -10.98
C VAL A 52 -16.78 -3.31 -9.47
N ARG A 53 -16.52 -4.40 -8.76
CA ARG A 53 -16.49 -4.41 -7.30
C ARG A 53 -15.18 -3.80 -6.82
N VAL A 54 -15.25 -2.85 -5.91
CA VAL A 54 -14.09 -2.11 -5.39
C VAL A 54 -13.98 -2.33 -3.89
N LEU A 55 -12.84 -2.82 -3.45
CA LEU A 55 -12.59 -3.18 -2.06
C LEU A 55 -11.33 -2.47 -1.54
N ALA A 56 -11.32 -2.14 -0.26
CA ALA A 56 -10.13 -1.65 0.42
C ALA A 56 -10.10 -2.19 1.86
N PRO A 57 -9.29 -3.23 2.15
CA PRO A 57 -9.13 -3.72 3.51
C PRO A 57 -8.28 -2.77 4.34
N ASP A 58 -8.56 -2.71 5.65
CA ASP A 58 -7.60 -2.27 6.65
C ASP A 58 -6.67 -3.45 6.94
N LEU A 59 -5.36 -3.26 6.79
CA LEU A 59 -4.38 -4.31 7.09
C LEU A 59 -4.46 -4.72 8.57
N ILE A 60 -4.12 -5.98 8.86
CA ILE A 60 -4.15 -6.47 10.25
C ILE A 60 -3.34 -5.56 11.19
N GLY A 61 -3.88 -5.24 12.35
CA GLY A 61 -3.25 -4.31 13.30
C GLY A 61 -3.44 -2.84 12.97
N MET A 62 -4.04 -2.48 11.83
CA MET A 62 -4.20 -1.11 11.36
C MET A 62 -5.68 -0.76 11.17
N GLY A 63 -5.99 0.54 11.09
CA GLY A 63 -7.36 1.01 10.93
C GLY A 63 -8.32 0.36 11.93
N ARG A 64 -9.45 -0.13 11.43
CA ARG A 64 -10.51 -0.79 12.19
C ARG A 64 -10.36 -2.31 12.25
N SER A 65 -9.31 -2.87 11.63
CA SER A 65 -8.99 -4.29 11.74
C SER A 65 -8.52 -4.65 13.14
N GLY A 66 -8.70 -5.91 13.50
CA GLY A 66 -8.28 -6.46 14.78
C GLY A 66 -6.78 -6.28 15.03
N LYS A 67 -6.40 -6.29 16.29
CA LYS A 67 -5.02 -6.19 16.75
C LYS A 67 -4.65 -7.44 17.55
N PRO A 68 -4.54 -8.62 16.89
CA PRO A 68 -4.09 -9.83 17.56
C PRO A 68 -2.68 -9.64 18.09
N GLY A 69 -2.35 -10.33 19.17
CA GLY A 69 -0.96 -10.38 19.63
C GLY A 69 -0.06 -10.97 18.54
N GLY A 70 1.12 -10.39 18.34
CA GLY A 70 2.04 -10.88 17.32
C GLY A 70 3.17 -9.91 16.99
N GLU A 71 4.03 -10.33 16.07
CA GLU A 71 5.19 -9.54 15.65
C GLU A 71 4.85 -8.50 14.56
N TYR A 72 3.74 -8.63 13.86
CA TYR A 72 3.34 -7.78 12.73
C TYR A 72 4.45 -7.63 11.68
N ARG A 73 5.11 -8.75 11.34
CA ARG A 73 6.09 -8.81 10.27
C ARG A 73 5.40 -8.76 8.91
N PHE A 74 6.14 -8.53 7.86
CA PHE A 74 5.62 -8.57 6.50
C PHE A 74 4.85 -9.87 6.22
N GLU A 75 5.41 -11.02 6.62
CA GLU A 75 4.79 -12.34 6.47
C GLU A 75 3.43 -12.44 7.19
N ASP A 76 3.30 -11.86 8.37
CA ASP A 76 2.02 -11.84 9.11
C ASP A 76 0.96 -11.08 8.31
N HIS A 77 1.29 -9.88 7.82
CA HIS A 77 0.37 -9.10 7.00
C HIS A 77 -0.01 -9.84 5.71
N ALA A 78 0.94 -10.45 5.02
CA ALA A 78 0.70 -11.25 3.82
C ALA A 78 -0.26 -12.42 4.12
N ARG A 79 -0.04 -13.15 5.21
CA ARG A 79 -0.87 -14.29 5.65
C ARG A 79 -2.31 -13.88 5.99
N TYR A 80 -2.49 -12.78 6.73
CA TYR A 80 -3.84 -12.28 7.03
C TYR A 80 -4.55 -11.76 5.79
N LEU A 81 -3.83 -11.10 4.90
CA LEU A 81 -4.38 -10.62 3.65
C LEU A 81 -4.78 -11.78 2.72
N ASP A 82 -3.98 -12.85 2.63
CA ASP A 82 -4.34 -14.06 1.89
C ASP A 82 -5.62 -14.69 2.44
N ALA A 83 -5.72 -14.83 3.77
CA ALA A 83 -6.94 -15.35 4.41
C ALA A 83 -8.16 -14.44 4.18
N TRP A 84 -7.97 -13.12 4.07
CA TRP A 84 -9.02 -12.18 3.73
C TRP A 84 -9.52 -12.38 2.28
N PHE A 85 -8.61 -12.56 1.33
CA PHE A 85 -8.97 -12.90 -0.07
C PHE A 85 -9.78 -14.20 -0.15
N ASP A 86 -9.32 -15.22 0.56
CA ASP A 86 -9.98 -16.54 0.59
C ASP A 86 -11.37 -16.46 1.22
N ALA A 87 -11.51 -15.74 2.35
CA ALA A 87 -12.78 -15.57 3.06
C ALA A 87 -13.84 -14.82 2.22
N LEU A 88 -13.41 -13.96 1.30
CA LEU A 88 -14.30 -13.24 0.38
C LEU A 88 -14.48 -13.94 -0.98
N GLY A 89 -13.81 -15.08 -1.21
CA GLY A 89 -13.85 -15.81 -2.48
C GLY A 89 -13.31 -14.99 -3.65
N LEU A 90 -12.26 -14.20 -3.42
CA LEU A 90 -11.64 -13.34 -4.43
C LEU A 90 -10.56 -14.13 -5.17
N ASP A 91 -10.97 -14.87 -6.19
CA ASP A 91 -10.09 -15.73 -6.96
C ASP A 91 -9.14 -14.95 -7.88
N GLU A 92 -9.66 -13.98 -8.61
CA GLU A 92 -8.90 -13.10 -9.49
C GLU A 92 -9.17 -11.64 -9.10
N VAL A 93 -8.13 -10.80 -9.07
CA VAL A 93 -8.23 -9.40 -8.68
C VAL A 93 -7.30 -8.50 -9.50
N VAL A 94 -7.63 -7.22 -9.56
CA VAL A 94 -6.71 -6.13 -9.89
C VAL A 94 -6.30 -5.50 -8.57
N LEU A 95 -5.00 -5.31 -8.35
CA LEU A 95 -4.46 -4.71 -7.13
C LEU A 95 -4.04 -3.26 -7.39
N VAL A 96 -4.35 -2.39 -6.45
CA VAL A 96 -3.88 -1.00 -6.43
C VAL A 96 -3.20 -0.75 -5.09
N GLY A 97 -1.91 -0.47 -5.10
CA GLY A 97 -1.14 -0.42 -3.85
C GLY A 97 -0.32 0.85 -3.68
N GLN A 98 -0.29 1.36 -2.45
CA GLN A 98 0.56 2.46 -2.01
C GLN A 98 1.40 2.00 -0.81
N ASP A 99 2.66 2.43 -0.71
CA ASP A 99 3.59 2.08 0.37
C ASP A 99 3.68 0.55 0.54
N TRP A 100 3.53 0.01 1.74
CA TRP A 100 3.52 -1.43 1.97
C TRP A 100 2.40 -2.18 1.24
N GLY A 101 1.31 -1.49 0.91
CA GLY A 101 0.24 -2.07 0.09
C GLY A 101 0.69 -2.45 -1.31
N GLY A 102 1.62 -1.69 -1.91
CA GLY A 102 2.23 -2.05 -3.18
C GLY A 102 3.16 -3.26 -3.06
N ALA A 103 4.01 -3.31 -2.03
CA ALA A 103 4.87 -4.47 -1.76
C ALA A 103 4.05 -5.76 -1.51
N LEU A 104 2.94 -5.67 -0.76
CA LEU A 104 2.02 -6.80 -0.56
C LEU A 104 1.33 -7.23 -1.87
N ALA A 105 1.01 -6.27 -2.76
CA ALA A 105 0.45 -6.58 -4.07
C ALA A 105 1.44 -7.36 -4.94
N PHE A 106 2.70 -6.96 -4.98
CA PHE A 106 3.75 -7.64 -5.71
C PHE A 106 4.03 -9.05 -5.15
N ASP A 107 4.15 -9.16 -3.82
CA ASP A 107 4.35 -10.45 -3.15
C ASP A 107 3.22 -11.43 -3.44
N ARG A 108 1.94 -10.95 -3.34
CA ARG A 108 0.80 -11.80 -3.66
C ARG A 108 0.82 -12.27 -5.11
N ALA A 109 1.11 -11.39 -6.06
CA ALA A 109 1.17 -11.76 -7.47
C ALA A 109 2.28 -12.78 -7.75
N ALA A 110 3.44 -12.61 -7.13
CA ALA A 110 4.56 -13.55 -7.27
C ALA A 110 4.26 -14.93 -6.65
N ARG A 111 3.57 -14.97 -5.50
CA ARG A 111 3.21 -16.22 -4.80
C ARG A 111 2.01 -16.95 -5.38
N HIS A 112 1.09 -16.23 -6.03
CA HIS A 112 -0.18 -16.77 -6.53
C HIS A 112 -0.35 -16.53 -8.03
N PRO A 113 0.41 -17.23 -8.90
CA PRO A 113 0.31 -17.05 -10.35
C PRO A 113 -1.14 -17.19 -10.87
N GLY A 114 -1.55 -16.27 -11.74
CA GLY A 114 -2.89 -16.26 -12.33
C GLY A 114 -4.00 -15.66 -11.45
N ARG A 115 -3.73 -15.32 -10.18
CA ARG A 115 -4.71 -14.70 -9.29
C ARG A 115 -4.73 -13.15 -9.38
N VAL A 116 -3.70 -12.55 -9.96
CA VAL A 116 -3.61 -11.11 -10.13
C VAL A 116 -3.61 -10.79 -11.62
N ARG A 117 -4.62 -10.04 -12.05
CA ARG A 117 -4.86 -9.71 -13.47
C ARG A 117 -4.21 -8.40 -13.89
N GLY A 118 -3.79 -7.57 -12.94
CA GLY A 118 -3.09 -6.32 -13.15
C GLY A 118 -2.73 -5.65 -11.84
N ILE A 119 -1.71 -4.79 -11.85
CA ILE A 119 -1.27 -4.03 -10.67
C ILE A 119 -1.07 -2.57 -11.03
N ALA A 120 -1.77 -1.65 -10.34
CA ALA A 120 -1.40 -0.24 -10.29
C ALA A 120 -0.70 0.05 -8.97
N PHE A 121 0.40 0.79 -9.01
CA PHE A 121 1.19 1.05 -7.79
C PHE A 121 1.77 2.46 -7.78
N MET A 122 2.01 2.95 -6.58
CA MET A 122 2.55 4.28 -6.32
C MET A 122 3.28 4.31 -4.99
N GLU A 123 4.35 5.11 -4.90
CA GLU A 123 5.08 5.40 -3.65
C GLU A 123 5.35 4.15 -2.79
N THR A 124 5.92 3.11 -3.39
CA THR A 124 6.10 1.78 -2.79
C THR A 124 7.52 1.25 -2.91
N ILE A 125 7.78 0.12 -2.23
CA ILE A 125 9.06 -0.60 -2.27
C ILE A 125 9.05 -1.51 -3.50
N VAL A 126 9.66 -1.08 -4.61
CA VAL A 126 9.66 -1.84 -5.87
C VAL A 126 10.80 -2.85 -5.94
N ARG A 127 11.94 -2.50 -5.37
CA ARG A 127 13.19 -3.27 -5.41
C ARG A 127 13.91 -3.18 -4.06
N PRO A 128 14.96 -4.00 -3.84
CA PRO A 128 15.83 -3.83 -2.68
C PRO A 128 16.35 -2.40 -2.56
N LEU A 129 16.34 -1.86 -1.35
CA LEU A 129 16.73 -0.49 -1.04
C LEU A 129 18.15 -0.43 -0.47
N SER A 130 18.83 0.68 -0.70
CA SER A 130 20.05 1.04 0.04
C SER A 130 19.91 2.40 0.69
N TRP A 131 20.66 2.64 1.77
CA TRP A 131 20.68 3.97 2.40
C TRP A 131 21.15 5.06 1.45
N ALA A 132 21.99 4.74 0.47
CA ALA A 132 22.46 5.69 -0.53
C ALA A 132 21.32 6.16 -1.46
N GLN A 133 20.35 5.29 -1.73
CA GLN A 133 19.19 5.56 -2.59
C GLN A 133 17.95 6.01 -1.82
N TYR A 134 17.96 5.83 -0.49
CA TYR A 134 16.83 6.23 0.35
C TYR A 134 16.71 7.76 0.41
N PRO A 135 15.49 8.33 0.33
CA PRO A 135 15.32 9.79 0.31
C PRO A 135 16.03 10.49 1.46
N PRO A 136 16.99 11.38 1.21
CA PRO A 136 17.79 12.00 2.27
C PRO A 136 16.96 12.73 3.33
N ALA A 137 15.83 13.32 2.92
CA ALA A 137 14.91 14.02 3.82
C ALA A 137 14.25 13.09 4.86
N ALA A 138 14.10 11.80 4.54
CA ALA A 138 13.49 10.81 5.44
C ALA A 138 14.53 9.95 6.19
N ARG A 139 15.78 9.89 5.69
CA ARG A 139 16.83 8.98 6.16
C ARG A 139 17.08 9.05 7.66
N ALA A 140 17.36 10.23 8.20
CA ALA A 140 17.69 10.39 9.61
C ALA A 140 16.57 9.90 10.55
N ARG A 141 15.30 10.09 10.15
CA ARG A 141 14.15 9.60 10.89
C ARG A 141 14.12 8.07 10.92
N PHE A 142 14.30 7.41 9.78
CA PHE A 142 14.25 5.96 9.68
C PHE A 142 15.46 5.28 10.33
N GLU A 143 16.65 5.87 10.28
CA GLU A 143 17.82 5.43 11.06
C GLU A 143 17.52 5.48 12.57
N ALA A 144 16.90 6.57 13.05
CA ALA A 144 16.52 6.70 14.47
C ALA A 144 15.44 5.67 14.88
N ILE A 145 14.41 5.45 14.06
CA ILE A 145 13.34 4.46 14.34
C ILE A 145 13.91 3.03 14.40
N ARG A 146 14.93 2.72 13.62
CA ARG A 146 15.60 1.40 13.64
C ARG A 146 16.52 1.22 14.86
N THR A 147 16.92 2.30 15.52
CA THR A 147 17.76 2.23 16.72
C THR A 147 16.92 1.74 17.92
N PRO A 148 17.34 0.62 18.58
CA PRO A 148 16.64 0.09 19.75
C PRO A 148 16.50 1.14 20.86
N GLY A 149 15.34 1.20 21.49
CA GLY A 149 14.98 2.19 22.52
C GLY A 149 14.52 3.53 21.92
N VAL A 150 15.24 4.06 20.94
CA VAL A 150 14.90 5.34 20.29
C VAL A 150 13.63 5.19 19.45
N GLY A 151 13.55 4.14 18.63
CA GLY A 151 12.37 3.88 17.80
C GLY A 151 11.12 3.60 18.65
N GLU A 152 11.25 2.87 19.75
CA GLU A 152 10.17 2.64 20.71
C GLU A 152 9.67 3.97 21.31
N GLU A 153 10.56 4.82 21.79
CA GLU A 153 10.18 6.15 22.30
C GLU A 153 9.47 6.98 21.23
N MET A 154 10.04 7.06 20.03
CA MET A 154 9.46 7.84 18.94
C MET A 154 8.06 7.36 18.54
N VAL A 155 7.93 6.05 18.26
CA VAL A 155 6.70 5.51 17.67
C VAL A 155 5.68 5.11 18.73
N LEU A 156 6.11 4.36 19.75
CA LEU A 156 5.18 3.82 20.75
C LEU A 156 4.80 4.85 21.81
N ASP A 157 5.74 5.68 22.27
CA ASP A 157 5.47 6.64 23.33
C ASP A 157 4.98 7.98 22.77
N ARG A 158 5.69 8.56 21.80
CA ARG A 158 5.38 9.87 21.21
C ARG A 158 4.44 9.84 20.01
N ASN A 159 4.16 8.65 19.47
CA ASN A 159 3.24 8.46 18.32
C ASN A 159 3.60 9.30 17.07
N VAL A 160 4.90 9.46 16.78
CA VAL A 160 5.38 10.41 15.74
C VAL A 160 4.80 10.18 14.35
N PHE A 161 4.36 8.98 14.02
CA PHE A 161 3.75 8.71 12.72
C PHE A 161 2.40 9.42 12.58
N ILE A 162 1.60 9.45 13.62
CA ILE A 162 0.27 10.08 13.62
C ILE A 162 0.38 11.57 13.95
N GLU A 163 1.14 11.93 15.00
CA GLU A 163 1.17 13.32 15.47
C GLU A 163 1.93 14.24 14.51
N ASP A 164 3.00 13.73 13.88
CA ASP A 164 3.90 14.53 13.05
C ASP A 164 3.89 14.08 11.58
N SER A 165 4.22 12.80 11.32
CA SER A 165 4.59 12.35 9.96
C SER A 165 3.43 12.41 8.99
N ILE A 166 2.24 11.97 9.39
CA ILE A 166 1.09 11.87 8.49
C ILE A 166 0.72 13.24 7.88
N ARG A 167 0.87 14.32 8.65
CA ARG A 167 0.63 15.69 8.19
C ARG A 167 1.74 16.23 7.29
N GLN A 168 2.96 15.69 7.41
CA GLN A 168 4.12 16.09 6.61
C GLN A 168 4.25 15.31 5.31
N THR A 169 3.48 14.26 5.14
CA THR A 169 3.49 13.39 3.96
C THR A 169 2.35 13.67 2.98
N VAL A 170 1.73 14.82 3.11
CA VAL A 170 0.75 15.40 2.17
C VAL A 170 1.17 16.81 1.79
N LEU A 171 0.83 17.26 0.58
CA LEU A 171 1.02 18.66 0.15
C LEU A 171 -0.16 19.53 0.59
N ASN A 172 -1.37 18.99 0.48
CA ASN A 172 -2.57 19.69 0.94
C ASN A 172 -2.74 19.47 2.44
N PRO A 173 -3.01 20.54 3.22
CA PRO A 173 -3.20 20.39 4.66
C PRO A 173 -4.32 19.40 4.99
N MET A 174 -4.00 18.36 5.75
CA MET A 174 -4.98 17.38 6.23
C MET A 174 -5.94 18.03 7.23
N GLY A 175 -7.25 17.85 7.00
CA GLY A 175 -8.27 18.31 7.94
C GLY A 175 -8.26 17.57 9.27
N GLU A 176 -8.70 18.23 10.36
CA GLU A 176 -8.72 17.60 11.70
C GLU A 176 -9.62 16.35 11.75
N ALA A 177 -10.70 16.32 10.98
CA ALA A 177 -11.60 15.16 10.92
C ALA A 177 -10.89 13.92 10.31
N ASP A 178 -10.14 14.11 9.23
CA ASP A 178 -9.38 13.02 8.59
C ASP A 178 -8.22 12.57 9.47
N HIS A 179 -7.50 13.52 10.07
CA HIS A 179 -6.45 13.20 11.03
C HIS A 179 -6.99 12.38 12.21
N ALA A 180 -8.16 12.73 12.75
CA ALA A 180 -8.78 11.98 13.84
C ALA A 180 -9.13 10.53 13.44
N VAL A 181 -9.52 10.28 12.18
CA VAL A 181 -9.74 8.93 11.67
C VAL A 181 -8.45 8.11 11.66
N TYR A 182 -7.34 8.69 11.22
CA TYR A 182 -6.04 8.03 11.26
C TYR A 182 -5.50 7.82 12.67
N ALA A 183 -5.80 8.72 13.59
CA ALA A 183 -5.35 8.64 14.99
C ALA A 183 -6.13 7.61 15.82
N ALA A 184 -7.43 7.46 15.55
CA ALA A 184 -8.35 6.65 16.35
C ALA A 184 -7.89 5.20 16.60
N PRO A 185 -7.22 4.49 15.65
CA PRO A 185 -6.73 3.13 15.87
C PRO A 185 -5.57 2.99 16.85
N TYR A 186 -4.90 4.09 17.24
CA TYR A 186 -3.61 4.10 17.94
C TYR A 186 -3.60 4.83 19.29
N PRO A 187 -4.61 4.61 20.18
CA PRO A 187 -4.71 5.35 21.45
C PRO A 187 -3.67 4.92 22.50
N THR A 188 -3.17 3.69 22.42
CA THR A 188 -2.24 3.15 23.41
C THR A 188 -0.90 2.75 22.80
N ARG A 189 0.10 2.59 23.66
CA ARG A 189 1.44 2.15 23.26
C ARG A 189 1.42 0.84 22.48
N GLU A 190 0.63 -0.13 22.93
CA GLU A 190 0.50 -1.45 22.32
C GLU A 190 -0.16 -1.35 20.95
N SER A 191 -1.17 -0.50 20.80
CA SER A 191 -1.87 -0.31 19.53
C SER A 191 -0.99 0.26 18.43
N ARG A 192 0.16 0.88 18.76
CA ARG A 192 1.13 1.48 17.85
C ARG A 192 2.22 0.52 17.39
N LEU A 193 2.28 -0.70 17.95
CA LEU A 193 3.27 -1.70 17.59
C LEU A 193 3.33 -2.01 16.08
N PRO A 194 2.20 -2.17 15.37
CA PRO A 194 2.23 -2.40 13.92
C PRO A 194 3.01 -1.32 13.15
N MET A 195 2.85 -0.05 13.51
CA MET A 195 3.55 1.06 12.84
C MET A 195 5.07 0.96 13.03
N LEU A 196 5.53 0.64 14.23
CA LEU A 196 6.95 0.44 14.50
C LEU A 196 7.53 -0.74 13.73
N ARG A 197 6.78 -1.85 13.69
CA ARG A 197 7.20 -3.06 12.97
C ARG A 197 7.29 -2.82 11.48
N TRP A 198 6.31 -2.14 10.87
CA TRP A 198 6.36 -1.75 9.47
C TRP A 198 7.57 -0.88 9.15
N ALA A 199 7.85 0.14 9.96
CA ALA A 199 9.01 1.01 9.74
C ALA A 199 10.34 0.26 9.82
N ARG A 200 10.45 -0.73 10.73
CA ARG A 200 11.62 -1.58 10.88
C ARG A 200 11.72 -2.71 9.85
N SER A 201 10.63 -2.99 9.14
CA SER A 201 10.61 -4.00 8.08
C SER A 201 11.14 -3.49 6.73
N LEU A 202 11.40 -2.19 6.56
CA LEU A 202 12.00 -1.67 5.34
C LEU A 202 13.36 -2.37 5.07
N PRO A 203 13.52 -3.09 3.95
CA PRO A 203 14.70 -3.92 3.71
C PRO A 203 15.85 -3.07 3.13
N ILE A 204 16.48 -2.26 3.97
CA ILE A 204 17.55 -1.35 3.58
C ILE A 204 18.91 -2.01 3.83
N ASP A 205 19.77 -2.06 2.81
CA ASP A 205 21.08 -2.73 2.84
C ASP A 205 21.01 -4.19 3.31
N GLY A 206 19.93 -4.91 2.91
CA GLY A 206 19.73 -6.32 3.23
C GLY A 206 19.15 -6.61 4.61
N ASP A 207 18.80 -5.59 5.40
CA ASP A 207 18.25 -5.75 6.74
C ASP A 207 16.85 -5.13 6.87
N PRO A 208 15.81 -5.88 7.35
CA PRO A 208 15.86 -7.29 7.77
C PRO A 208 15.92 -8.26 6.59
N ALA A 209 16.70 -9.34 6.75
CA ALA A 209 17.02 -10.28 5.68
C ALA A 209 15.81 -11.06 5.15
N ASP A 210 14.83 -11.36 6.00
CA ASP A 210 13.58 -12.02 5.62
C ASP A 210 12.76 -11.19 4.65
N VAL A 211 12.55 -9.91 4.93
CA VAL A 211 11.83 -8.99 4.04
C VAL A 211 12.66 -8.69 2.78
N HIS A 212 13.98 -8.56 2.91
CA HIS A 212 14.86 -8.41 1.75
C HIS A 212 14.69 -9.55 0.75
N ALA A 213 14.68 -10.80 1.22
CA ALA A 213 14.46 -11.96 0.38
C ALA A 213 13.06 -12.00 -0.28
N VAL A 214 12.03 -11.44 0.37
CA VAL A 214 10.71 -11.29 -0.25
C VAL A 214 10.77 -10.27 -1.38
N VAL A 215 11.43 -9.13 -1.15
CA VAL A 215 11.59 -8.08 -2.16
C VAL A 215 12.36 -8.59 -3.38
N GLU A 216 13.45 -9.34 -3.20
CA GLU A 216 14.19 -9.96 -4.31
C GLU A 216 13.31 -10.90 -5.15
N LYS A 217 12.41 -11.66 -4.50
CA LYS A 217 11.52 -12.59 -5.21
C LYS A 217 10.49 -11.86 -6.07
N TYR A 218 9.84 -10.84 -5.53
CA TYR A 218 8.86 -10.11 -6.34
C TYR A 218 9.51 -9.17 -7.36
N ASP A 219 10.72 -8.66 -7.10
CA ASP A 219 11.53 -7.93 -8.08
C ASP A 219 11.80 -8.81 -9.31
N ALA A 220 12.27 -10.03 -9.10
CA ALA A 220 12.45 -11.00 -10.17
C ALA A 220 11.12 -11.31 -10.91
N TRP A 221 10.00 -11.41 -10.18
CA TRP A 221 8.68 -11.60 -10.78
C TRP A 221 8.25 -10.38 -11.61
N LEU A 222 8.48 -9.16 -11.13
CA LEU A 222 8.17 -7.92 -11.87
C LEU A 222 8.89 -7.87 -13.21
N ALA A 223 10.12 -8.35 -13.26
CA ALA A 223 10.92 -8.43 -14.50
C ALA A 223 10.39 -9.50 -15.49
N ASP A 224 9.84 -10.60 -15.00
CA ASP A 224 9.49 -11.80 -15.81
C ASP A 224 7.97 -12.10 -15.82
N SER A 225 7.13 -11.10 -15.81
CA SER A 225 5.66 -11.27 -15.82
C SER A 225 4.97 -10.40 -16.89
N PRO A 226 5.27 -10.61 -18.20
CA PRO A 226 4.74 -9.78 -19.28
C PRO A 226 3.22 -9.91 -19.48
N ASP A 227 2.61 -10.98 -19.00
CA ASP A 227 1.17 -11.23 -19.13
C ASP A 227 0.33 -10.48 -18.09
N VAL A 228 0.96 -9.88 -17.07
CA VAL A 228 0.27 -9.07 -16.05
C VAL A 228 0.60 -7.58 -16.31
N PRO A 229 -0.33 -6.78 -16.81
CA PRO A 229 -0.10 -5.35 -17.02
C PRO A 229 0.13 -4.62 -15.69
N LYS A 230 1.05 -3.68 -15.70
CA LYS A 230 1.40 -2.86 -14.54
C LYS A 230 1.30 -1.38 -14.89
N LEU A 231 0.83 -0.59 -13.94
CA LEU A 231 0.75 0.86 -14.02
C LEU A 231 1.51 1.48 -12.85
N LEU A 232 2.56 2.21 -13.13
CA LEU A 232 3.23 3.07 -12.16
C LEU A 232 2.65 4.48 -12.24
N LEU A 233 2.06 4.94 -11.13
CA LEU A 233 1.62 6.32 -10.97
C LEU A 233 2.76 7.14 -10.36
N THR A 234 3.14 8.21 -11.05
CA THR A 234 4.30 9.04 -10.69
C THR A 234 3.86 10.43 -10.23
N PHE A 235 4.64 11.00 -9.33
CA PHE A 235 4.37 12.29 -8.69
C PHE A 235 5.65 13.11 -8.58
N ASP A 236 5.48 14.41 -8.35
CA ASP A 236 6.55 15.33 -7.95
C ASP A 236 6.05 16.22 -6.78
N GLY A 237 6.89 17.13 -6.30
CA GLY A 237 6.47 18.11 -5.27
C GLY A 237 6.96 17.81 -3.85
N SER A 238 7.56 16.63 -3.59
CA SER A 238 8.19 16.33 -2.30
C SER A 238 9.58 15.72 -2.46
N PRO A 239 10.59 16.18 -1.71
CA PRO A 239 11.93 15.55 -1.72
C PRO A 239 11.97 14.23 -0.95
N ALA A 240 10.86 13.82 -0.33
CA ALA A 240 10.74 12.60 0.46
C ALA A 240 9.98 11.48 -0.27
N LEU A 241 9.72 11.63 -1.58
CA LEU A 241 9.12 10.57 -2.40
C LEU A 241 10.02 9.34 -2.44
N MET A 242 9.43 8.17 -2.22
CA MET A 242 10.11 6.87 -2.33
C MET A 242 10.37 6.49 -3.79
N VAL A 243 9.45 6.87 -4.68
CA VAL A 243 9.53 6.63 -6.12
C VAL A 243 9.90 7.92 -6.82
N GLY A 244 11.15 8.35 -6.64
CA GLY A 244 11.73 9.49 -7.34
C GLY A 244 12.18 9.12 -8.77
N PRO A 245 12.72 10.10 -9.54
CA PRO A 245 13.08 9.92 -10.95
C PRO A 245 14.00 8.74 -11.24
N GLU A 246 14.97 8.45 -10.37
CA GLU A 246 15.87 7.29 -10.53
C GLU A 246 15.11 5.96 -10.39
N THR A 247 14.15 5.88 -9.48
CA THR A 247 13.32 4.68 -9.31
C THR A 247 12.36 4.52 -10.49
N VAL A 248 11.78 5.61 -11.00
CA VAL A 248 10.95 5.58 -12.20
C VAL A 248 11.73 5.05 -13.40
N ALA A 249 12.90 5.61 -13.69
CA ALA A 249 13.75 5.15 -14.78
C ALA A 249 14.13 3.67 -14.64
N TRP A 250 14.46 3.25 -13.41
CA TRP A 250 14.75 1.84 -13.15
C TRP A 250 13.52 0.95 -13.41
N CYS A 251 12.32 1.36 -13.00
CA CYS A 251 11.08 0.62 -13.27
C CYS A 251 10.84 0.47 -14.78
N GLU A 252 11.01 1.55 -15.55
CA GLU A 252 10.84 1.53 -17.00
C GLU A 252 11.81 0.57 -17.72
N GLU A 253 13.00 0.40 -17.18
CA GLU A 253 14.02 -0.49 -17.74
C GLU A 253 13.85 -1.96 -17.30
N ASN A 254 13.31 -2.22 -16.09
CA ASN A 254 13.39 -3.53 -15.46
C ASN A 254 12.02 -4.20 -15.21
N VAL A 255 10.91 -3.46 -15.21
CA VAL A 255 9.59 -4.02 -14.96
C VAL A 255 8.89 -4.34 -16.28
N SER A 256 8.54 -5.59 -16.49
CA SER A 256 7.86 -6.01 -17.73
C SER A 256 6.39 -5.52 -17.78
N ALA A 257 5.87 -5.26 -18.98
CA ALA A 257 4.50 -4.77 -19.23
C ALA A 257 4.12 -3.57 -18.36
N LEU A 258 5.04 -2.63 -18.17
CA LEU A 258 4.85 -1.41 -17.38
C LEU A 258 4.37 -0.26 -18.26
N GLU A 259 3.36 0.43 -17.80
CA GLU A 259 2.99 1.79 -18.22
C GLU A 259 3.26 2.75 -17.08
N THR A 260 3.61 4.00 -17.39
CA THR A 260 3.77 5.08 -16.42
C THR A 260 2.77 6.20 -16.70
N GLU A 261 2.19 6.78 -15.63
CA GLU A 261 1.28 7.92 -15.72
C GLU A 261 1.63 8.95 -14.67
N TYR A 262 1.84 10.21 -15.11
CA TYR A 262 2.07 11.31 -14.19
C TYR A 262 0.76 11.90 -13.68
N CYS A 263 0.57 11.88 -12.35
CA CYS A 263 -0.65 12.32 -11.69
C CYS A 263 -0.55 13.70 -11.02
N GLY A 264 0.51 14.45 -11.27
CA GLY A 264 0.69 15.80 -10.72
C GLY A 264 1.50 15.84 -9.42
N PRO A 265 1.63 17.03 -8.81
CA PRO A 265 2.38 17.20 -7.57
C PRO A 265 1.65 16.55 -6.39
N ALA A 266 2.38 15.69 -5.65
CA ALA A 266 1.91 15.06 -4.43
C ALA A 266 3.09 14.77 -3.49
N ALA A 267 2.80 14.48 -2.24
CA ALA A 267 3.74 13.88 -1.31
C ALA A 267 3.49 12.36 -1.19
N HIS A 268 4.12 11.71 -0.21
CA HIS A 268 4.07 10.26 -0.07
C HIS A 268 2.65 9.69 0.05
N LEU A 269 1.74 10.36 0.75
CA LEU A 269 0.33 9.97 0.81
C LEU A 269 -0.44 10.55 -0.40
N CYS A 270 0.02 10.25 -1.60
CA CYS A 270 -0.49 10.79 -2.84
C CYS A 270 -2.02 10.62 -3.07
N PRO A 271 -2.72 9.58 -2.55
CA PRO A 271 -4.17 9.52 -2.64
C PRO A 271 -4.92 10.62 -1.85
N GLU A 272 -4.27 11.25 -0.87
CA GLU A 272 -4.80 12.44 -0.17
C GLU A 272 -4.70 13.70 -1.05
N ASP A 273 -3.65 13.79 -1.85
CA ASP A 273 -3.34 14.97 -2.67
C ASP A 273 -3.99 14.93 -4.05
N ARG A 274 -4.07 13.74 -4.68
CA ARG A 274 -4.46 13.53 -6.08
C ARG A 274 -5.45 12.39 -6.31
N PRO A 275 -6.56 12.34 -5.57
CA PRO A 275 -7.49 11.21 -5.68
C PRO A 275 -8.18 11.13 -7.05
N GLU A 276 -8.42 12.27 -7.71
CA GLU A 276 -9.11 12.33 -8.99
C GLU A 276 -8.21 11.84 -10.13
N GLU A 277 -6.97 12.31 -10.17
CA GLU A 277 -5.98 11.93 -11.17
C GLU A 277 -5.61 10.44 -11.05
N ILE A 278 -5.44 9.93 -9.83
CA ILE A 278 -5.19 8.52 -9.56
C ILE A 278 -6.35 7.67 -10.08
N ALA A 279 -7.58 8.02 -9.76
CA ALA A 279 -8.75 7.27 -10.21
C ALA A 279 -8.88 7.31 -11.73
N ALA A 280 -8.66 8.45 -12.37
CA ALA A 280 -8.72 8.60 -13.83
C ALA A 280 -7.65 7.74 -14.53
N ALA A 281 -6.42 7.74 -14.02
CA ALA A 281 -5.33 6.93 -14.55
C ALA A 281 -5.61 5.43 -14.42
N VAL A 282 -6.08 4.97 -13.24
CA VAL A 282 -6.46 3.58 -13.01
C VAL A 282 -7.59 3.14 -13.93
N ASN A 283 -8.66 3.95 -14.08
CA ASN A 283 -9.77 3.66 -14.96
C ASN A 283 -9.33 3.54 -16.43
N SER A 284 -8.55 4.52 -16.91
CA SER A 284 -8.06 4.54 -18.28
C SER A 284 -7.17 3.34 -18.61
N TRP A 285 -6.24 3.01 -17.70
CA TRP A 285 -5.38 1.82 -17.83
C TRP A 285 -6.20 0.53 -17.80
N ALA A 286 -7.13 0.40 -16.86
CA ALA A 286 -7.97 -0.78 -16.73
C ALA A 286 -8.83 -1.01 -18.01
N ALA A 287 -9.35 0.04 -18.60
CA ALA A 287 -10.11 -0.03 -19.86
C ALA A 287 -9.23 -0.51 -21.03
N ARG A 288 -7.99 0.01 -21.15
CA ARG A 288 -7.04 -0.42 -22.19
C ARG A 288 -6.70 -1.91 -22.11
N HIS A 289 -6.66 -2.46 -20.92
CA HIS A 289 -6.29 -3.87 -20.66
C HIS A 289 -7.49 -4.80 -20.47
N GLY A 290 -8.74 -4.31 -20.67
CA GLY A 290 -9.94 -5.14 -20.50
C GLY A 290 -10.15 -5.65 -19.07
N LEU A 291 -9.64 -4.92 -18.06
CA LEU A 291 -9.76 -5.26 -16.64
C LEU A 291 -11.06 -4.71 -16.03
N ALA A 292 -11.61 -3.65 -16.60
CA ALA A 292 -12.93 -3.15 -16.26
C ALA A 292 -14.02 -4.02 -16.88
N ALA A 293 -15.23 -4.08 -16.26
CA ALA A 293 -16.37 -4.76 -16.86
C ALA A 293 -16.77 -4.04 -18.15
N GLY A 294 -16.78 -4.76 -19.27
CA GLY A 294 -17.25 -4.28 -20.58
C GLY A 294 -18.77 -3.97 -20.61
#